data_b2478451657a01a264cd08b4eea46b84
#
_entry.id   b2478451657a01a264cd08b4eea46b84
#
_cell.length_a   1.000
_cell.length_b   1.000
_cell.length_c   1.000
_cell.angle_alpha   90.00
_cell.angle_beta   90.00
_cell.angle_gamma   90.00
#
_symmetry.space_group_name_H-M   'P 1'
#
loop_
_entity.id
_entity.type
_entity.pdbx_description
1 polymer ?
#
loop_
_entity_poly.entity_id
_entity_poly.type
_entity_poly.pdbx_seq_one_letter_code
_entity_poly.pdbx_strand_id
1 'polypeptide(L)'
;MKEETSQSDAALDNLDDLDGRITVRALESSDAVGFADIMTLPGVRRGTLSVGYRSPEQLQAWFDRRLKNGVNVCATIGGRMVGHAGLEVYRPSRAHCAHLGLAVHDAYHGRGVGSALLHALIDCADASLGLRRIDLTVFCDNAPAIALYRKFDFVEEGRSRGFALRDGILADVLHMARLVDAPRLQTI
;
A
#
# COMPACT_ATOMS: atom_id res chain seq x y z
N MET A 1 13.74 29.44 -29.34
CA MET A 1 14.74 29.00 -28.36
C MET A 1 14.04 28.72 -27.04
N LYS A 2 13.08 27.76 -26.99
CA LYS A 2 12.30 27.32 -25.80
C LYS A 2 11.90 25.84 -25.82
N GLU A 3 12.48 24.98 -26.69
CA GLU A 3 12.10 23.56 -26.79
C GLU A 3 13.21 22.57 -26.33
N GLU A 4 14.41 23.02 -25.99
CA GLU A 4 15.50 22.12 -25.60
C GLU A 4 15.54 21.74 -24.12
N THR A 5 14.82 22.45 -23.24
CA THR A 5 14.89 22.19 -21.78
C THR A 5 13.98 21.04 -21.35
N SER A 6 12.93 20.71 -22.11
CA SER A 6 11.97 19.65 -21.74
C SER A 6 12.46 18.22 -22.01
N GLN A 7 13.38 18.05 -22.97
CA GLN A 7 13.93 16.71 -23.29
C GLN A 7 15.05 16.27 -22.35
N SER A 8 15.74 17.21 -21.69
CA SER A 8 16.83 16.87 -20.76
C SER A 8 16.32 16.36 -19.41
N ASP A 9 15.20 16.90 -18.93
CA ASP A 9 14.62 16.49 -17.64
C ASP A 9 13.99 15.09 -17.72
N ALA A 10 13.33 14.75 -18.84
CA ALA A 10 12.82 13.40 -19.08
C ALA A 10 13.94 12.33 -19.29
N ALA A 11 15.11 12.75 -19.70
CA ALA A 11 16.27 11.86 -19.86
C ALA A 11 17.00 11.61 -18.54
N LEU A 12 16.97 12.55 -17.60
CA LEU A 12 17.58 12.40 -16.28
C LEU A 12 16.74 11.48 -15.38
N ASP A 13 15.41 11.53 -15.46
CA ASP A 13 14.50 10.60 -14.76
C ASP A 13 14.71 9.14 -15.21
N ASN A 14 15.14 8.90 -16.46
CA ASN A 14 15.40 7.55 -16.97
C ASN A 14 16.75 6.95 -16.54
N LEU A 15 17.72 7.74 -16.09
CA LEU A 15 19.03 7.24 -15.68
C LEU A 15 19.05 6.70 -14.25
N ASP A 16 18.23 7.24 -13.35
CA ASP A 16 18.10 6.75 -11.97
C ASP A 16 17.39 5.38 -11.89
N ASP A 17 16.61 5.01 -12.89
CA ASP A 17 15.86 3.76 -12.96
C ASP A 17 16.70 2.54 -13.37
N LEU A 18 17.91 2.74 -13.92
CA LEU A 18 18.78 1.65 -14.40
C LEU A 18 19.56 0.95 -13.27
N ASP A 19 19.58 1.54 -12.08
CA ASP A 19 20.46 1.12 -10.97
C ASP A 19 19.79 0.19 -9.94
N GLY A 20 18.60 -0.34 -10.21
CA GLY A 20 17.87 -1.22 -9.27
C GLY A 20 17.33 -0.49 -8.03
N ARG A 21 17.38 0.83 -8.02
CA ARG A 21 16.90 1.70 -6.95
C ARG A 21 15.37 1.69 -6.89
N ILE A 22 14.84 1.69 -5.68
CA ILE A 22 13.38 1.84 -5.45
C ILE A 22 13.06 3.33 -5.49
N THR A 23 12.18 3.72 -6.43
CA THR A 23 11.60 5.06 -6.48
C THR A 23 10.14 5.00 -6.04
N VAL A 24 9.72 5.90 -5.13
CA VAL A 24 8.33 5.99 -4.70
C VAL A 24 7.75 7.33 -5.16
N ARG A 25 6.62 7.26 -5.84
CA ARG A 25 5.90 8.44 -6.35
C ARG A 25 4.39 8.29 -6.20
N ALA A 26 3.66 9.36 -6.45
CA ALA A 26 2.20 9.31 -6.52
C ALA A 26 1.75 8.28 -7.58
N LEU A 27 0.63 7.61 -7.29
CA LEU A 27 -0.03 6.71 -8.24
C LEU A 27 -0.71 7.56 -9.32
N GLU A 28 -0.49 7.24 -10.59
CA GLU A 28 -0.99 7.98 -11.75
C GLU A 28 -1.88 7.11 -12.64
N SER A 29 -2.68 7.72 -13.52
CA SER A 29 -3.57 6.99 -14.44
C SER A 29 -2.82 6.03 -15.37
N SER A 30 -1.59 6.34 -15.72
CA SER A 30 -0.69 5.49 -16.50
C SER A 30 -0.31 4.18 -15.80
N ASP A 31 -0.44 4.09 -14.49
CA ASP A 31 -0.08 2.91 -13.69
C ASP A 31 -1.14 1.80 -13.70
N ALA A 32 -2.29 2.00 -14.37
CA ALA A 32 -3.41 1.07 -14.34
C ALA A 32 -3.02 -0.37 -14.73
N VAL A 33 -2.17 -0.52 -15.74
CA VAL A 33 -1.69 -1.84 -16.21
C VAL A 33 -0.80 -2.48 -15.14
N GLY A 34 0.20 -1.78 -14.64
CA GLY A 34 1.09 -2.28 -13.59
C GLY A 34 0.35 -2.61 -12.29
N PHE A 35 -0.67 -1.81 -11.94
CA PHE A 35 -1.54 -2.10 -10.81
C PHE A 35 -2.33 -3.41 -11.03
N ALA A 36 -2.93 -3.60 -12.20
CA ALA A 36 -3.68 -4.81 -12.54
C ALA A 36 -2.76 -6.05 -12.50
N ASP A 37 -1.56 -5.95 -13.06
CA ASP A 37 -0.54 -7.01 -13.03
C ASP A 37 -0.24 -7.44 -11.60
N ILE A 38 0.05 -6.50 -10.71
CA ILE A 38 0.35 -6.79 -9.30
C ILE A 38 -0.85 -7.45 -8.61
N MET A 39 -2.06 -6.91 -8.81
CA MET A 39 -3.26 -7.39 -8.11
C MET A 39 -3.75 -8.77 -8.57
N THR A 40 -3.26 -9.27 -9.70
CA THR A 40 -3.56 -10.61 -10.20
C THR A 40 -2.55 -11.68 -9.74
N LEU A 41 -1.41 -11.28 -9.18
CA LEU A 41 -0.37 -12.22 -8.72
C LEU A 41 -0.88 -13.16 -7.61
N PRO A 42 -0.50 -14.43 -7.62
CA PRO A 42 -0.96 -15.42 -6.64
C PRO A 42 -0.63 -15.03 -5.19
N GLY A 43 0.60 -14.57 -4.91
CA GLY A 43 1.00 -14.17 -3.57
C GLY A 43 0.27 -12.92 -3.07
N VAL A 44 0.07 -11.93 -3.95
CA VAL A 44 -0.72 -10.73 -3.62
C VAL A 44 -2.17 -11.11 -3.34
N ARG A 45 -2.79 -11.95 -4.16
CA ARG A 45 -4.17 -12.44 -3.93
C ARG A 45 -4.30 -13.21 -2.62
N ARG A 46 -3.31 -14.06 -2.31
CA ARG A 46 -3.30 -14.83 -1.07
C ARG A 46 -3.03 -13.95 0.16
N GLY A 47 -2.22 -12.91 0.02
CA GLY A 47 -1.83 -12.00 1.11
C GLY A 47 -2.79 -10.86 1.39
N THR A 48 -3.77 -10.63 0.50
CA THR A 48 -4.74 -9.54 0.61
C THR A 48 -6.18 -10.08 0.66
N LEU A 49 -7.12 -9.24 1.10
CA LEU A 49 -8.56 -9.55 1.06
C LEU A 49 -9.15 -9.42 -0.37
N SER A 50 -8.31 -9.52 -1.39
CA SER A 50 -8.72 -9.38 -2.77
C SER A 50 -9.40 -10.65 -3.28
N VAL A 51 -10.57 -10.49 -3.90
CA VAL A 51 -11.26 -11.61 -4.58
C VAL A 51 -10.56 -11.88 -5.90
N GLY A 52 -10.34 -13.16 -6.24
CA GLY A 52 -9.81 -13.57 -7.53
C GLY A 52 -10.80 -13.36 -8.69
N TYR A 53 -10.26 -13.44 -9.91
CA TYR A 53 -11.07 -13.37 -11.16
C TYR A 53 -11.87 -12.07 -11.33
N ARG A 54 -11.21 -10.93 -11.17
CA ARG A 54 -11.80 -9.65 -11.55
C ARG A 54 -11.60 -9.41 -13.03
N SER A 55 -12.64 -8.91 -13.72
CA SER A 55 -12.50 -8.48 -15.10
C SER A 55 -11.61 -7.23 -15.21
N PRO A 56 -11.03 -6.95 -16.39
CA PRO A 56 -10.27 -5.71 -16.60
C PRO A 56 -11.05 -4.44 -16.20
N GLU A 57 -12.35 -4.40 -16.50
CA GLU A 57 -13.23 -3.28 -16.18
C GLU A 57 -13.40 -3.12 -14.66
N GLN A 58 -13.50 -4.24 -13.93
CA GLN A 58 -13.59 -4.22 -12.46
C GLN A 58 -12.29 -3.76 -11.81
N LEU A 59 -11.13 -4.16 -12.36
CA LEU A 59 -9.81 -3.70 -11.93
C LEU A 59 -9.64 -2.20 -12.22
N GLN A 60 -10.03 -1.75 -13.42
CA GLN A 60 -9.99 -0.35 -13.79
C GLN A 60 -10.87 0.51 -12.87
N ALA A 61 -12.12 0.11 -12.64
CA ALA A 61 -13.03 0.82 -11.75
C ALA A 61 -12.53 0.87 -10.29
N TRP A 62 -11.82 -0.17 -9.84
CA TRP A 62 -11.18 -0.18 -8.53
C TRP A 62 -9.99 0.75 -8.48
N PHE A 63 -9.16 0.76 -9.51
CA PHE A 63 -8.03 1.67 -9.66
C PHE A 63 -8.46 3.14 -9.70
N ASP A 64 -9.46 3.49 -10.53
CA ASP A 64 -10.01 4.83 -10.65
C ASP A 64 -10.56 5.37 -9.32
N ARG A 65 -11.17 4.49 -8.53
CA ARG A 65 -11.67 4.83 -7.19
C ARG A 65 -10.51 5.17 -6.24
N ARG A 66 -9.39 4.44 -6.34
CA ARG A 66 -8.18 4.73 -5.56
C ARG A 66 -7.59 6.08 -5.92
N LEU A 67 -7.48 6.41 -7.21
CA LEU A 67 -6.97 7.72 -7.65
C LEU A 67 -7.79 8.90 -7.12
N LYS A 68 -9.08 8.69 -6.86
CA LYS A 68 -10.00 9.73 -6.37
C LYS A 68 -10.07 9.86 -4.86
N ASN A 69 -9.62 8.85 -4.12
CA ASN A 69 -9.82 8.78 -2.68
C ASN A 69 -8.50 8.55 -1.94
N GLY A 70 -8.22 9.44 -0.98
CA GLY A 70 -7.05 9.33 -0.12
C GLY A 70 -5.72 9.60 -0.82
N VAL A 71 -4.64 9.12 -0.22
CA VAL A 71 -3.27 9.21 -0.77
C VAL A 71 -2.85 7.85 -1.26
N ASN A 72 -2.41 7.77 -2.51
CA ASN A 72 -1.96 6.52 -3.11
C ASN A 72 -0.59 6.73 -3.76
N VAL A 73 0.32 5.80 -3.49
CA VAL A 73 1.69 5.80 -4.01
C VAL A 73 2.01 4.48 -4.69
N CYS A 74 2.92 4.51 -5.64
CA CYS A 74 3.52 3.32 -6.23
C CYS A 74 5.04 3.31 -6.01
N ALA A 75 5.62 2.13 -6.01
CA ALA A 75 7.05 1.91 -6.04
C ALA A 75 7.43 1.35 -7.41
N THR A 76 8.49 1.91 -8.00
CA THR A 76 9.06 1.45 -9.27
C THR A 76 10.52 1.05 -9.10
N ILE A 77 10.96 0.11 -9.94
CA ILE A 77 12.37 -0.28 -10.13
C ILE A 77 12.57 -0.44 -11.63
N GLY A 78 13.52 0.29 -12.21
CA GLY A 78 13.75 0.27 -13.66
C GLY A 78 12.50 0.67 -14.46
N GLY A 79 11.75 1.68 -14.02
CA GLY A 79 10.51 2.13 -14.64
C GLY A 79 9.32 1.17 -14.50
N ARG A 80 9.53 -0.03 -13.93
CA ARG A 80 8.47 -1.02 -13.71
C ARG A 80 7.83 -0.85 -12.35
N MET A 81 6.51 -0.79 -12.29
CA MET A 81 5.77 -0.81 -11.03
C MET A 81 5.96 -2.15 -10.32
N VAL A 82 6.45 -2.12 -9.07
CA VAL A 82 6.74 -3.30 -8.24
C VAL A 82 5.95 -3.35 -6.95
N GLY A 83 5.18 -2.32 -6.65
CA GLY A 83 4.31 -2.28 -5.49
C GLY A 83 3.46 -1.03 -5.46
N HIS A 84 2.40 -1.06 -4.67
CA HIS A 84 1.58 0.11 -4.38
C HIS A 84 1.10 0.08 -2.94
N ALA A 85 0.80 1.27 -2.41
CA ALA A 85 0.15 1.42 -1.12
C ALA A 85 -0.76 2.65 -1.13
N GLY A 86 -1.73 2.68 -0.22
CA GLY A 86 -2.63 3.82 -0.11
C GLY A 86 -3.28 3.93 1.25
N LEU A 87 -3.65 5.16 1.60
CA LEU A 87 -4.41 5.52 2.78
C LEU A 87 -5.80 5.97 2.35
N GLU A 88 -6.81 5.21 2.77
CA GLU A 88 -8.21 5.60 2.61
C GLU A 88 -8.67 6.31 3.88
N VAL A 89 -8.85 7.62 3.80
CA VAL A 89 -9.26 8.45 4.95
C VAL A 89 -10.74 8.24 5.23
N TYR A 90 -11.08 7.97 6.49
CA TYR A 90 -12.46 7.80 6.93
C TYR A 90 -13.23 9.12 7.00
N ARG A 91 -14.55 9.04 7.04
CA ARG A 91 -15.47 10.21 7.04
C ARG A 91 -16.29 10.30 8.32
N PRO A 92 -16.96 11.45 8.51
CA PRO A 92 -16.35 12.73 8.92
C PRO A 92 -15.94 12.70 10.38
N SER A 93 -16.61 11.89 11.25
CA SER A 93 -16.25 11.75 12.68
C SER A 93 -14.92 11.01 12.92
N ARG A 94 -14.42 10.28 11.91
CA ARG A 94 -13.17 9.55 11.90
C ARG A 94 -12.16 10.13 10.91
N ALA A 95 -12.27 11.40 10.54
CA ALA A 95 -11.37 12.05 9.57
C ALA A 95 -9.90 12.09 10.01
N HIS A 96 -9.62 11.86 11.28
CA HIS A 96 -8.28 11.68 11.83
C HIS A 96 -7.73 10.25 11.67
N CYS A 97 -8.50 9.35 11.05
CA CYS A 97 -8.15 7.95 10.84
C CYS A 97 -8.08 7.62 9.35
N ALA A 98 -7.21 6.69 8.98
CA ALA A 98 -7.16 6.11 7.65
C ALA A 98 -6.96 4.60 7.70
N HIS A 99 -7.47 3.90 6.66
CA HIS A 99 -7.18 2.49 6.44
C HIS A 99 -6.04 2.33 5.45
N LEU A 100 -5.04 1.53 5.81
CA LEU A 100 -3.87 1.23 4.97
C LEU A 100 -4.13 -0.01 4.12
N GLY A 101 -3.90 0.12 2.81
CA GLY A 101 -3.75 -1.00 1.89
C GLY A 101 -2.36 -1.01 1.27
N LEU A 102 -1.72 -2.19 1.20
CA LEU A 102 -0.38 -2.35 0.62
C LEU A 102 -0.30 -3.66 -0.15
N ALA A 103 0.34 -3.63 -1.32
CA ALA A 103 0.70 -4.80 -2.09
C ALA A 103 2.07 -4.63 -2.74
N VAL A 104 2.87 -5.69 -2.70
CA VAL A 104 4.20 -5.76 -3.36
C VAL A 104 4.19 -6.95 -4.29
N HIS A 105 4.70 -6.75 -5.50
CA HIS A 105 4.85 -7.80 -6.50
C HIS A 105 5.66 -8.97 -5.95
N ASP A 106 5.20 -10.22 -6.15
CA ASP A 106 5.75 -11.43 -5.55
C ASP A 106 7.27 -11.58 -5.72
N ALA A 107 7.80 -11.26 -6.90
CA ALA A 107 9.24 -11.35 -7.20
C ALA A 107 10.10 -10.26 -6.52
N TYR A 108 9.49 -9.29 -5.86
CA TYR A 108 10.19 -8.17 -5.21
C TYR A 108 10.02 -8.17 -3.69
N HIS A 109 9.51 -9.25 -3.11
CA HIS A 109 9.49 -9.43 -1.67
C HIS A 109 10.91 -9.48 -1.08
N GLY A 110 11.08 -9.00 0.16
CA GLY A 110 12.38 -8.99 0.85
C GLY A 110 13.39 -7.95 0.35
N ARG A 111 13.02 -7.11 -0.65
CA ARG A 111 13.89 -6.11 -1.27
C ARG A 111 13.68 -4.68 -0.76
N GLY A 112 12.92 -4.49 0.31
CA GLY A 112 12.69 -3.17 0.91
C GLY A 112 11.50 -2.38 0.33
N VAL A 113 10.83 -2.87 -0.74
CA VAL A 113 9.72 -2.17 -1.42
C VAL A 113 8.60 -1.79 -0.46
N GLY A 114 8.14 -2.73 0.38
CA GLY A 114 7.10 -2.46 1.37
C GLY A 114 7.51 -1.41 2.41
N SER A 115 8.78 -1.41 2.82
CA SER A 115 9.31 -0.39 3.75
C SER A 115 9.35 0.99 3.11
N ALA A 116 9.76 1.10 1.84
CA ALA A 116 9.79 2.36 1.11
C ALA A 116 8.39 2.97 0.94
N LEU A 117 7.41 2.12 0.57
CA LEU A 117 6.00 2.54 0.44
C LEU A 117 5.41 3.01 1.78
N LEU A 118 5.64 2.26 2.87
CA LEU A 118 5.15 2.64 4.20
C LEU A 118 5.78 3.93 4.71
N HIS A 119 7.10 4.11 4.51
CA HIS A 119 7.79 5.32 4.91
C HIS A 119 7.16 6.56 4.25
N ALA A 120 6.98 6.52 2.93
CA ALA A 120 6.38 7.63 2.18
C ALA A 120 4.95 7.95 2.63
N LEU A 121 4.12 6.92 2.91
CA LEU A 121 2.75 7.13 3.37
C LEU A 121 2.67 7.66 4.80
N ILE A 122 3.53 7.17 5.70
CA ILE A 122 3.57 7.62 7.10
C ILE A 122 4.06 9.06 7.17
N ASP A 123 5.10 9.43 6.42
CA ASP A 123 5.57 10.81 6.34
C ASP A 123 4.46 11.75 5.83
N CYS A 124 3.72 11.34 4.80
CA CYS A 124 2.58 12.11 4.32
C CYS A 124 1.45 12.21 5.35
N ALA A 125 1.15 11.10 6.04
CA ALA A 125 0.12 11.03 7.07
C ALA A 125 0.40 11.97 8.25
N ASP A 126 1.64 11.95 8.73
CA ASP A 126 2.06 12.71 9.89
C ASP A 126 2.27 14.20 9.57
N ALA A 127 2.97 14.50 8.45
CA ALA A 127 3.39 15.86 8.12
C ALA A 127 2.31 16.68 7.37
N SER A 128 1.46 16.03 6.56
CA SER A 128 0.56 16.73 5.64
C SER A 128 -0.91 16.52 5.95
N LEU A 129 -1.32 15.32 6.37
CA LEU A 129 -2.72 15.00 6.61
C LEU A 129 -3.14 15.12 8.08
N GLY A 130 -2.18 15.19 9.01
CA GLY A 130 -2.45 15.23 10.44
C GLY A 130 -3.24 14.01 10.95
N LEU A 131 -3.02 12.83 10.33
CA LEU A 131 -3.69 11.61 10.75
C LEU A 131 -3.15 11.16 12.11
N ARG A 132 -4.08 10.81 13.00
CA ARG A 132 -3.75 10.37 14.36
C ARG A 132 -3.78 8.85 14.48
N ARG A 133 -4.42 8.18 13.54
CA ARG A 133 -4.57 6.73 13.50
C ARG A 133 -4.50 6.21 12.07
N ILE A 134 -3.70 5.18 11.86
CA ILE A 134 -3.71 4.37 10.64
C ILE A 134 -4.00 2.94 11.07
N ASP A 135 -5.07 2.33 10.55
CA ASP A 135 -5.38 0.93 10.81
C ASP A 135 -5.23 0.06 9.57
N LEU A 136 -5.09 -1.22 9.78
CA LEU A 136 -5.02 -2.24 8.74
C LEU A 136 -5.57 -3.57 9.22
N THR A 137 -5.86 -4.44 8.25
CA THR A 137 -6.21 -5.84 8.48
C THR A 137 -5.23 -6.73 7.73
N VAL A 138 -4.66 -7.73 8.40
CA VAL A 138 -3.67 -8.65 7.83
C VAL A 138 -3.98 -10.09 8.22
N PHE A 139 -3.80 -11.05 7.31
CA PHE A 139 -3.94 -12.47 7.65
C PHE A 139 -2.95 -12.88 8.74
N CYS A 140 -3.41 -13.70 9.71
CA CYS A 140 -2.59 -14.13 10.84
C CYS A 140 -1.33 -14.92 10.44
N ASP A 141 -1.35 -15.57 9.28
CA ASP A 141 -0.23 -16.34 8.73
C ASP A 141 0.70 -15.53 7.81
N ASN A 142 0.41 -14.23 7.59
CA ASN A 142 1.28 -13.36 6.80
C ASN A 142 2.38 -12.75 7.67
N ALA A 143 3.27 -13.61 8.19
CA ALA A 143 4.36 -13.21 9.10
C ALA A 143 5.26 -12.10 8.52
N PRO A 144 5.62 -12.08 7.21
CA PRO A 144 6.42 -11.00 6.65
C PRO A 144 5.73 -9.63 6.71
N ALA A 145 4.41 -9.57 6.42
CA ALA A 145 3.66 -8.33 6.49
C ALA A 145 3.50 -7.84 7.94
N ILE A 146 3.20 -8.75 8.86
CA ILE A 146 3.10 -8.45 10.30
C ILE A 146 4.42 -7.88 10.82
N ALA A 147 5.54 -8.49 10.47
CA ALA A 147 6.87 -8.00 10.86
C ALA A 147 7.16 -6.61 10.27
N LEU A 148 6.77 -6.39 9.01
CA LEU A 148 6.87 -5.08 8.36
C LEU A 148 6.06 -4.03 9.13
N TYR A 149 4.79 -4.28 9.43
CA TYR A 149 3.94 -3.33 10.13
C TYR A 149 4.45 -3.01 11.54
N ARG A 150 4.91 -4.03 12.29
CA ARG A 150 5.51 -3.83 13.61
C ARG A 150 6.75 -2.92 13.56
N LYS A 151 7.56 -3.00 12.51
CA LYS A 151 8.72 -2.09 12.29
C LYS A 151 8.31 -0.63 12.16
N PHE A 152 7.07 -0.35 11.80
CA PHE A 152 6.49 0.99 11.64
C PHE A 152 5.49 1.31 12.75
N ASP A 153 5.67 0.75 13.94
CA ASP A 153 4.90 1.02 15.17
C ASP A 153 3.42 0.65 15.10
N PHE A 154 3.03 -0.24 14.17
CA PHE A 154 1.69 -0.82 14.22
C PHE A 154 1.63 -1.88 15.32
N VAL A 155 0.63 -1.75 16.18
CA VAL A 155 0.35 -2.65 17.30
C VAL A 155 -0.90 -3.47 17.00
N GLU A 156 -0.92 -4.72 17.43
CA GLU A 156 -2.09 -5.58 17.34
C GLU A 156 -3.17 -5.10 18.33
N GLU A 157 -4.39 -4.92 17.82
CA GLU A 157 -5.55 -4.50 18.62
C GLU A 157 -6.57 -5.63 18.78
N GLY A 158 -6.50 -6.67 17.96
CA GLY A 158 -7.40 -7.80 18.07
C GLY A 158 -7.29 -8.77 16.89
N ARG A 159 -7.97 -9.91 17.04
CA ARG A 159 -8.06 -10.98 16.05
C ARG A 159 -9.52 -11.29 15.72
N SER A 160 -9.83 -11.36 14.43
CA SER A 160 -11.13 -11.85 13.97
C SER A 160 -10.97 -13.26 13.40
N ARG A 161 -11.74 -14.21 13.95
CA ARG A 161 -11.73 -15.61 13.51
C ARG A 161 -12.63 -15.80 12.29
N GLY A 162 -12.17 -16.62 11.33
CA GLY A 162 -12.96 -16.94 10.14
C GLY A 162 -13.36 -15.72 9.32
N PHE A 163 -12.53 -14.69 9.30
CA PHE A 163 -12.84 -13.38 8.73
C PHE A 163 -13.00 -13.40 7.22
N ALA A 164 -12.26 -14.24 6.53
CA ALA A 164 -12.30 -14.36 5.08
C ALA A 164 -12.21 -15.82 4.63
N LEU A 165 -12.85 -16.12 3.50
CA LEU A 165 -12.67 -17.40 2.81
C LEU A 165 -11.45 -17.28 1.89
N ARG A 166 -10.44 -18.13 2.11
CA ARG A 166 -9.23 -18.20 1.30
C ARG A 166 -8.89 -19.65 1.01
N ASP A 167 -8.77 -20.00 -0.27
CA ASP A 167 -8.50 -21.37 -0.73
C ASP A 167 -9.49 -22.41 -0.14
N GLY A 168 -10.78 -22.05 0.02
CA GLY A 168 -11.82 -22.90 0.58
C GLY A 168 -11.81 -23.02 2.11
N ILE A 169 -10.90 -22.33 2.81
CA ILE A 169 -10.76 -22.39 4.27
C ILE A 169 -11.03 -21.01 4.87
N LEU A 170 -11.74 -20.98 5.99
CA LEU A 170 -11.90 -19.75 6.78
C LEU A 170 -10.57 -19.35 7.39
N ALA A 171 -10.10 -18.16 7.05
CA ALA A 171 -8.85 -17.59 7.53
C ALA A 171 -9.08 -16.47 8.54
N ASP A 172 -8.24 -16.45 9.57
CA ASP A 172 -8.26 -15.43 10.61
C ASP A 172 -7.39 -14.24 10.21
N VAL A 173 -7.72 -13.07 10.74
CA VAL A 173 -6.95 -11.86 10.55
C VAL A 173 -6.62 -11.19 11.87
N LEU A 174 -5.53 -10.42 11.86
CA LEU A 174 -5.20 -9.44 12.88
C LEU A 174 -5.68 -8.06 12.43
N HIS A 175 -6.22 -7.30 13.35
CA HIS A 175 -6.43 -5.87 13.25
C HIS A 175 -5.23 -5.19 13.92
N MET A 176 -4.52 -4.35 13.17
CA MET A 176 -3.38 -3.62 13.69
C MET A 176 -3.58 -2.12 13.45
N ALA A 177 -3.04 -1.30 14.35
CA ALA A 177 -3.07 0.14 14.19
C ALA A 177 -1.79 0.80 14.68
N ARG A 178 -1.44 1.91 14.02
CA ARG A 178 -0.46 2.88 14.45
C ARG A 178 -1.20 4.12 14.93
N LEU A 179 -0.89 4.58 16.13
CA LEU A 179 -1.47 5.79 16.70
C LEU A 179 -0.37 6.79 17.04
N VAL A 180 -0.61 8.05 16.69
CA VAL A 180 0.22 9.18 17.11
C VAL A 180 -0.41 9.78 18.37
N ASP A 181 0.36 9.95 19.44
CA ASP A 181 -0.06 10.51 20.74
C ASP A 181 -1.25 9.75 21.40
N ALA A 182 -1.31 8.43 21.16
CA ALA A 182 -2.34 7.62 21.82
C ALA A 182 -2.12 7.56 23.33
N PRO A 183 -3.19 7.64 24.12
CA PRO A 183 -3.11 7.25 25.53
C PRO A 183 -2.66 5.79 25.59
N ARG A 184 -1.81 5.46 26.54
CA ARG A 184 -1.39 4.07 26.78
C ARG A 184 -2.61 3.20 27.00
N LEU A 185 -2.66 2.02 26.39
CA LEU A 185 -3.70 1.04 26.66
C LEU A 185 -3.70 0.78 28.16
N GLN A 186 -4.84 1.09 28.82
CA GLN A 186 -5.02 0.68 30.19
C GLN A 186 -5.32 -0.81 30.16
N THR A 187 -4.47 -1.60 30.80
CA THR A 187 -4.75 -3.02 31.03
C THR A 187 -5.95 -3.10 31.97
N ILE A 188 -7.07 -3.67 31.48
CA ILE A 188 -8.26 -3.95 32.27
C ILE A 188 -7.97 -5.14 33.17
#